data_53276396f4ae5ca2ab915cc6e7b6e47c
#
_entry.id   53276396f4ae5ca2ab915cc6e7b6e47c
#
_cell.length_a   1.000
_cell.length_b   1.000
_cell.length_c   1.000
_cell.angle_alpha   90.00
_cell.angle_beta   90.00
_cell.angle_gamma   90.00
#
_symmetry.space_group_name_H-M   'P 1'
#
loop_
_entity.id
_entity.type
_entity.pdbx_description
1 polymer ?
#
loop_
_entity_poly.entity_id
_entity_poly.type
_entity_poly.pdbx_seq_one_letter_code
_entity_poly.pdbx_strand_id
1 'polypeptide(L)'
;SIRFSLNTQNKNGSVDDYFPFEQASGATAFSCFAILNVISLKIVELSDLELHLLTKRLNWLSKHHESGRLSNHEALIALVLAMAAKLLNNSYFKKQSIERIKNLLTWRSEEGWFEEYSGFDIGYETLTFSCLDNLKSYIPELRSGLEKVTSKQFNLIMDFVEPDGNIGGELYSRGTWNCFTHGLLSYSINKKRNFNKVINILEARYLDFVEVKDDYIIQHHLWSDILTYQLLDDLKLDRFQNYQETSNISQDIKR
;
A
#
# COMPACT_ATOMS: atom_id res chain seq x y z
N SER A 1 5.72 -9.25 16.01
CA SER A 1 4.35 -8.90 16.00
C SER A 1 4.08 -7.48 16.49
N ILE A 2 2.81 -7.04 16.56
CA ILE A 2 2.39 -5.65 16.87
C ILE A 2 3.04 -5.12 18.15
N ARG A 3 3.00 -5.89 19.25
CA ARG A 3 3.61 -5.48 20.52
C ARG A 3 5.10 -5.19 20.39
N PHE A 4 5.82 -6.03 19.70
CA PHE A 4 7.23 -5.81 19.43
C PHE A 4 7.42 -4.51 18.64
N SER A 5 6.71 -4.35 17.53
CA SER A 5 6.78 -3.14 16.69
C SER A 5 6.49 -1.86 17.48
N LEU A 6 5.45 -1.85 18.31
CA LEU A 6 5.10 -0.67 19.10
C LEU A 6 6.12 -0.37 20.22
N ASN A 7 6.68 -1.40 20.84
CA ASN A 7 7.66 -1.24 21.92
C ASN A 7 9.07 -0.87 21.44
N THR A 8 9.40 -1.15 20.18
CA THR A 8 10.71 -0.85 19.59
C THR A 8 10.78 0.52 18.90
N GLN A 9 9.68 1.26 18.86
CA GLN A 9 9.68 2.61 18.31
C GLN A 9 10.56 3.57 19.12
N ASN A 10 11.07 4.60 18.47
CA ASN A 10 11.81 5.68 19.10
C ASN A 10 10.97 6.44 20.14
N LYS A 11 11.63 7.16 21.04
CA LYS A 11 10.95 7.95 22.10
C LYS A 11 9.92 8.94 21.56
N ASN A 12 10.06 9.42 20.34
CA ASN A 12 9.12 10.34 19.69
C ASN A 12 8.00 9.63 18.90
N GLY A 13 8.07 8.30 18.74
CA GLY A 13 7.10 7.49 18.01
C GLY A 13 7.53 7.11 16.58
N SER A 14 8.66 7.63 16.08
CA SER A 14 9.20 7.22 14.78
C SER A 14 9.74 5.79 14.79
N VAL A 15 9.98 5.25 13.61
CA VAL A 15 10.66 3.97 13.40
C VAL A 15 11.87 4.21 12.51
N ASP A 16 12.93 3.51 12.78
CA ASP A 16 14.12 3.48 11.93
C ASP A 16 13.97 2.37 10.88
N ASP A 17 14.65 2.49 9.74
CA ASP A 17 14.63 1.53 8.65
C ASP A 17 16.03 0.93 8.46
N TYR A 18 16.90 1.62 7.73
CA TYR A 18 18.25 1.12 7.43
C TYR A 18 19.27 1.43 8.51
N PHE A 19 19.12 2.55 9.19
CA PHE A 19 20.13 3.04 10.13
C PHE A 19 19.50 3.45 11.46
N PRO A 20 20.17 3.19 12.59
CA PRO A 20 19.74 3.72 13.88
C PRO A 20 19.58 5.25 13.85
N PHE A 21 18.50 5.74 14.43
CA PHE A 21 18.15 7.17 14.52
C PHE A 21 17.76 7.84 13.19
N GLU A 22 17.50 7.07 12.15
CA GLU A 22 17.08 7.58 10.84
C GLU A 22 15.71 8.25 10.90
N GLN A 23 14.80 7.74 11.72
CA GLN A 23 13.42 8.22 11.86
C GLN A 23 12.68 8.26 10.51
N ALA A 24 12.64 7.12 9.83
CA ALA A 24 12.11 6.97 8.48
C ALA A 24 10.59 7.10 8.42
N SER A 25 10.09 8.08 7.68
CA SER A 25 8.65 8.30 7.50
C SER A 25 7.99 7.13 6.76
N GLY A 26 8.64 6.57 5.74
CA GLY A 26 8.16 5.41 5.00
C GLY A 26 7.97 4.19 5.88
N ALA A 27 9.03 3.76 6.62
CA ALA A 27 8.96 2.62 7.54
C ALA A 27 7.90 2.83 8.63
N THR A 28 7.81 4.06 9.15
CA THR A 28 6.78 4.43 10.12
C THR A 28 5.37 4.27 9.53
N ALA A 29 5.17 4.71 8.29
CA ALA A 29 3.88 4.62 7.58
C ALA A 29 3.49 3.17 7.28
N PHE A 30 4.39 2.35 6.73
CA PHE A 30 4.12 0.94 6.45
C PHE A 30 3.76 0.16 7.72
N SER A 31 4.49 0.39 8.81
CA SER A 31 4.19 -0.26 10.10
C SER A 31 2.83 0.18 10.67
N CYS A 32 2.47 1.46 10.58
CA CYS A 32 1.14 1.94 10.95
C CYS A 32 0.05 1.34 10.06
N PHE A 33 0.28 1.27 8.75
CA PHE A 33 -0.66 0.68 7.80
C PHE A 33 -0.97 -0.77 8.14
N ALA A 34 0.08 -1.57 8.42
CA ALA A 34 -0.07 -2.95 8.86
C ALA A 34 -0.91 -3.07 10.14
N ILE A 35 -0.59 -2.30 11.17
CA ILE A 35 -1.30 -2.32 12.46
C ILE A 35 -2.78 -1.90 12.28
N LEU A 36 -3.05 -0.84 11.54
CA LEU A 36 -4.42 -0.34 11.32
C LEU A 36 -5.26 -1.33 10.51
N ASN A 37 -4.68 -2.05 9.54
CA ASN A 37 -5.38 -3.12 8.82
C ASN A 37 -5.77 -4.27 9.75
N VAL A 38 -4.86 -4.75 10.58
CA VAL A 38 -5.13 -5.85 11.53
C VAL A 38 -6.24 -5.48 12.52
N ILE A 39 -6.26 -4.23 13.00
CA ILE A 39 -7.33 -3.72 13.86
C ILE A 39 -8.66 -3.61 13.08
N SER A 40 -8.63 -3.08 11.87
CA SER A 40 -9.82 -2.92 11.03
C SER A 40 -10.48 -4.26 10.68
N LEU A 41 -9.66 -5.30 10.52
CA LEU A 41 -10.10 -6.68 10.30
C LEU A 41 -10.53 -7.39 11.59
N LYS A 42 -10.46 -6.71 12.75
CA LYS A 42 -10.80 -7.24 14.07
C LYS A 42 -9.99 -8.50 14.47
N ILE A 43 -8.78 -8.63 13.93
CA ILE A 43 -7.87 -9.74 14.27
C ILE A 43 -7.25 -9.52 15.65
N VAL A 44 -7.01 -8.25 16.02
CA VAL A 44 -6.39 -7.86 17.29
C VAL A 44 -7.12 -6.65 17.86
N GLU A 45 -7.30 -6.68 19.19
CA GLU A 45 -7.66 -5.51 19.99
C GLU A 45 -6.41 -5.02 20.72
N LEU A 46 -6.18 -3.71 20.69
CA LEU A 46 -5.06 -3.09 21.39
C LEU A 46 -5.44 -2.77 22.84
N SER A 47 -4.51 -3.01 23.75
CA SER A 47 -4.58 -2.46 25.11
C SER A 47 -4.42 -0.93 25.09
N ASP A 48 -4.80 -0.25 26.19
CA ASP A 48 -4.65 1.20 26.33
C ASP A 48 -3.20 1.67 26.11
N LEU A 49 -2.22 0.90 26.58
CA LEU A 49 -0.80 1.18 26.37
C LEU A 49 -0.43 1.08 24.89
N GLU A 50 -0.84 0.03 24.21
CA GLU A 50 -0.58 -0.18 22.77
C GLU A 50 -1.25 0.91 21.94
N LEU A 51 -2.48 1.28 22.28
CA LEU A 51 -3.19 2.38 21.64
C LEU A 51 -2.49 3.73 21.86
N HIS A 52 -1.97 3.98 23.06
CA HIS A 52 -1.16 5.16 23.34
C HIS A 52 0.12 5.20 22.48
N LEU A 53 0.84 4.07 22.37
CA LEU A 53 2.04 3.95 21.55
C LEU A 53 1.75 4.17 20.07
N LEU A 54 0.66 3.56 19.56
CA LEU A 54 0.21 3.79 18.17
C LEU A 54 -0.15 5.25 17.94
N THR A 55 -0.91 5.87 18.85
CA THR A 55 -1.28 7.28 18.74
C THR A 55 -0.05 8.19 18.71
N LYS A 56 0.97 7.88 19.51
CA LYS A 56 2.23 8.61 19.50
C LYS A 56 2.94 8.52 18.15
N ARG A 57 2.98 7.33 17.54
CA ARG A 57 3.53 7.09 16.19
C ARG A 57 2.77 7.88 15.13
N LEU A 58 1.44 7.84 15.16
CA LEU A 58 0.57 8.60 14.25
C LEU A 58 0.74 10.11 14.41
N ASN A 59 0.90 10.60 15.64
CA ASN A 59 1.18 12.02 15.91
C ASN A 59 2.53 12.46 15.35
N TRP A 60 3.56 11.60 15.44
CA TRP A 60 4.83 11.88 14.81
C TRP A 60 4.67 11.94 13.28
N LEU A 61 4.08 10.90 12.70
CA LEU A 61 3.87 10.77 11.26
C LEU A 61 3.06 11.94 10.66
N SER A 62 2.07 12.45 11.41
CA SER A 62 1.24 13.58 10.97
C SER A 62 2.02 14.89 10.79
N LYS A 63 3.19 15.03 11.43
CA LYS A 63 4.00 16.25 11.48
C LYS A 63 5.27 16.19 10.64
N HIS A 64 5.67 15.00 10.21
CA HIS A 64 6.94 14.78 9.50
C HIS A 64 6.68 14.47 8.04
N HIS A 65 7.53 15.00 7.18
CA HIS A 65 7.52 14.79 5.73
C HIS A 65 8.86 14.20 5.30
N GLU A 66 8.85 13.47 4.20
CA GLU A 66 10.09 13.03 3.57
C GLU A 66 10.90 14.22 3.04
N SER A 67 12.21 14.03 2.97
CA SER A 67 13.13 14.95 2.33
C SER A 67 13.09 14.74 0.82
N GLY A 68 12.10 15.24 0.14
CA GLY A 68 11.96 15.06 -1.31
C GLY A 68 10.54 14.69 -1.70
N ARG A 69 10.35 14.47 -3.00
CA ARG A 69 9.05 14.09 -3.55
C ARG A 69 9.00 12.57 -3.73
N LEU A 70 8.60 11.87 -2.68
CA LEU A 70 8.32 10.44 -2.69
C LEU A 70 6.81 10.26 -2.60
N SER A 71 6.16 10.23 -3.76
CA SER A 71 4.70 10.24 -3.88
C SER A 71 4.06 9.02 -3.22
N ASN A 72 4.71 7.88 -3.32
CA ASN A 72 4.23 6.65 -2.69
C ASN A 72 4.18 6.78 -1.14
N HIS A 73 5.22 7.35 -0.52
CA HIS A 73 5.23 7.58 0.94
C HIS A 73 4.18 8.59 1.35
N GLU A 74 4.05 9.72 0.63
CA GLU A 74 3.06 10.74 0.96
C GLU A 74 1.63 10.24 0.80
N ALA A 75 1.33 9.44 -0.24
CA ALA A 75 0.05 8.78 -0.43
C ALA A 75 -0.26 7.77 0.69
N LEU A 76 0.73 6.96 1.08
CA LEU A 76 0.59 5.98 2.16
C LEU A 76 0.35 6.67 3.51
N ILE A 77 1.10 7.74 3.82
CA ILE A 77 0.91 8.50 5.05
C ILE A 77 -0.49 9.12 5.07
N ALA A 78 -0.94 9.69 3.96
CA ALA A 78 -2.29 10.24 3.85
C ALA A 78 -3.37 9.17 4.12
N LEU A 79 -3.21 7.96 3.56
CA LEU A 79 -4.11 6.84 3.81
C LEU A 79 -4.09 6.40 5.28
N VAL A 80 -2.91 6.23 5.86
CA VAL A 80 -2.72 5.85 7.27
C VAL A 80 -3.43 6.84 8.21
N LEU A 81 -3.26 8.13 7.97
CA LEU A 81 -3.92 9.17 8.78
C LEU A 81 -5.44 9.17 8.59
N ALA A 82 -5.95 8.90 7.39
CA ALA A 82 -7.39 8.75 7.15
C ALA A 82 -7.98 7.52 7.85
N MET A 83 -7.28 6.38 7.81
CA MET A 83 -7.66 5.17 8.54
C MET A 83 -7.68 5.43 10.05
N ALA A 84 -6.62 6.05 10.57
CA ALA A 84 -6.52 6.42 11.99
C ALA A 84 -7.62 7.41 12.41
N ALA A 85 -7.94 8.39 11.57
CA ALA A 85 -9.02 9.34 11.82
C ALA A 85 -10.37 8.63 12.03
N LYS A 86 -10.67 7.64 11.19
CA LYS A 86 -11.90 6.84 11.29
C LYS A 86 -11.89 5.94 12.54
N LEU A 87 -10.78 5.23 12.77
CA LEU A 87 -10.66 4.28 13.87
C LEU A 87 -10.70 4.97 15.25
N LEU A 88 -9.98 6.09 15.38
CA LEU A 88 -9.82 6.81 16.64
C LEU A 88 -10.82 7.98 16.79
N ASN A 89 -11.73 8.17 15.84
CA ASN A 89 -12.66 9.31 15.76
C ASN A 89 -11.92 10.66 15.93
N ASN A 90 -10.81 10.84 15.22
CA ASN A 90 -9.90 11.97 15.39
C ASN A 90 -9.89 12.89 14.16
N SER A 91 -10.55 14.06 14.28
CA SER A 91 -10.65 15.04 13.20
C SER A 91 -9.30 15.69 12.81
N TYR A 92 -8.33 15.73 13.71
CA TYR A 92 -7.00 16.24 13.41
C TYR A 92 -6.28 15.36 12.37
N PHE A 93 -6.30 14.04 12.54
CA PHE A 93 -5.72 13.13 11.56
C PHE A 93 -6.41 13.22 10.20
N LYS A 94 -7.74 13.39 10.18
CA LYS A 94 -8.47 13.63 8.93
C LYS A 94 -7.99 14.90 8.22
N LYS A 95 -7.84 16.00 8.96
CA LYS A 95 -7.34 17.26 8.43
C LYS A 95 -5.93 17.08 7.83
N GLN A 96 -5.02 16.43 8.57
CA GLN A 96 -3.66 16.19 8.12
C GLN A 96 -3.61 15.30 6.87
N SER A 97 -4.45 14.26 6.77
CA SER A 97 -4.61 13.46 5.58
C SER A 97 -5.00 14.30 4.36
N ILE A 98 -6.01 15.16 4.50
CA ILE A 98 -6.48 16.03 3.41
C ILE A 98 -5.39 17.02 2.96
N GLU A 99 -4.63 17.59 3.88
CA GLU A 99 -3.52 18.50 3.56
C GLU A 99 -2.43 17.79 2.76
N ARG A 100 -2.07 16.56 3.15
CA ARG A 100 -1.10 15.73 2.41
C ARG A 100 -1.59 15.38 1.02
N ILE A 101 -2.86 15.00 0.85
CA ILE A 101 -3.42 14.75 -0.48
C ILE A 101 -3.35 15.98 -1.35
N LYS A 102 -3.69 17.17 -0.83
CA LYS A 102 -3.59 18.41 -1.59
C LYS A 102 -2.15 18.69 -2.05
N ASN A 103 -1.18 18.46 -1.18
CA ASN A 103 0.23 18.61 -1.52
C ASN A 103 0.66 17.59 -2.59
N LEU A 104 0.35 16.30 -2.37
CA LEU A 104 0.65 15.23 -3.30
C LEU A 104 0.11 15.50 -4.71
N LEU A 105 -1.12 16.01 -4.82
CA LEU A 105 -1.72 16.33 -6.10
C LEU A 105 -0.95 17.40 -6.90
N THR A 106 -0.12 18.21 -6.25
CA THR A 106 0.77 19.17 -6.93
C THR A 106 1.98 18.53 -7.58
N TRP A 107 2.29 17.26 -7.25
CA TRP A 107 3.42 16.50 -7.80
C TRP A 107 3.01 15.65 -9.01
N ARG A 108 1.76 15.77 -9.41
CA ARG A 108 1.20 15.02 -10.53
C ARG A 108 1.56 15.67 -11.86
N SER A 109 2.03 14.86 -12.80
CA SER A 109 2.29 15.28 -14.18
C SER A 109 1.00 15.53 -14.97
N GLU A 110 1.11 16.21 -16.11
CA GLU A 110 0.01 16.38 -17.05
C GLU A 110 -0.45 15.04 -17.63
N GLU A 111 0.45 14.06 -17.81
CA GLU A 111 0.14 12.73 -18.29
C GLU A 111 -0.60 11.89 -17.25
N GLY A 112 -0.46 12.24 -15.97
CA GLY A 112 -1.25 11.65 -14.88
C GLY A 112 -0.49 10.79 -13.88
N TRP A 113 0.83 10.61 -14.07
CA TRP A 113 1.70 9.95 -13.10
C TRP A 113 2.15 10.91 -11.99
N PHE A 114 2.63 10.35 -10.90
CA PHE A 114 3.16 11.09 -9.76
C PHE A 114 4.69 11.02 -9.72
N GLU A 115 5.32 12.13 -9.33
CA GLU A 115 6.77 12.22 -9.22
C GLU A 115 7.32 11.28 -8.15
N GLU A 116 8.30 10.46 -8.54
CA GLU A 116 9.01 9.53 -7.67
C GLU A 116 10.49 9.55 -8.04
N TYR A 117 11.39 9.82 -7.07
CA TYR A 117 12.84 9.93 -7.31
C TYR A 117 13.22 10.89 -8.45
N SER A 118 12.53 12.03 -8.58
CA SER A 118 12.69 13.02 -9.65
C SER A 118 12.26 12.53 -11.04
N GLY A 119 11.40 11.53 -11.14
CA GLY A 119 10.90 10.98 -12.40
C GLY A 119 9.64 10.14 -12.22
N PHE A 120 9.46 9.21 -13.15
CA PHE A 120 8.39 8.23 -13.15
C PHE A 120 8.92 6.86 -12.72
N ASP A 121 8.20 6.19 -11.82
CA ASP A 121 8.46 4.80 -11.45
C ASP A 121 7.13 4.03 -11.45
N ILE A 122 6.98 3.08 -12.36
CA ILE A 122 5.73 2.34 -12.53
C ILE A 122 5.38 1.50 -11.30
N GLY A 123 6.37 0.95 -10.60
CA GLY A 123 6.14 0.14 -9.42
C GLY A 123 5.54 0.97 -8.28
N TYR A 124 6.19 2.08 -7.93
CA TYR A 124 5.68 2.98 -6.90
C TYR A 124 4.39 3.71 -7.32
N GLU A 125 4.17 3.88 -8.63
CA GLU A 125 2.90 4.39 -9.14
C GLU A 125 1.73 3.48 -8.76
N THR A 126 1.92 2.15 -8.76
CA THR A 126 0.88 1.20 -8.32
C THR A 126 0.56 1.33 -6.84
N LEU A 127 1.54 1.65 -5.99
CA LEU A 127 1.31 1.93 -4.56
C LEU A 127 0.56 3.25 -4.37
N THR A 128 1.02 4.31 -5.03
CA THR A 128 0.36 5.62 -4.99
C THR A 128 -1.09 5.52 -5.44
N PHE A 129 -1.33 4.82 -6.54
CA PHE A 129 -2.67 4.52 -7.03
C PHE A 129 -3.52 3.78 -5.98
N SER A 130 -3.00 2.70 -5.40
CA SER A 130 -3.71 1.89 -4.41
C SER A 130 -4.09 2.72 -3.18
N CYS A 131 -3.20 3.58 -2.71
CA CYS A 131 -3.46 4.47 -1.59
C CYS A 131 -4.56 5.49 -1.91
N LEU A 132 -4.48 6.15 -3.08
CA LEU A 132 -5.47 7.16 -3.50
C LEU A 132 -6.84 6.54 -3.77
N ASP A 133 -6.89 5.32 -4.30
CA ASP A 133 -8.14 4.59 -4.51
C ASP A 133 -8.82 4.24 -3.17
N ASN A 134 -8.07 3.75 -2.21
CA ASN A 134 -8.55 3.43 -0.87
C ASN A 134 -9.03 4.68 -0.10
N LEU A 135 -8.35 5.80 -0.24
CA LEU A 135 -8.71 7.07 0.42
C LEU A 135 -10.14 7.52 0.12
N LYS A 136 -10.70 7.16 -1.03
CA LYS A 136 -12.09 7.46 -1.41
C LYS A 136 -13.14 6.89 -0.44
N SER A 137 -12.79 5.82 0.27
CA SER A 137 -13.66 5.20 1.28
C SER A 137 -13.54 5.84 2.67
N TYR A 138 -12.44 6.52 2.93
CA TYR A 138 -12.15 7.18 4.22
C TYR A 138 -12.49 8.67 4.21
N ILE A 139 -12.37 9.35 3.05
CA ILE A 139 -12.60 10.79 2.90
C ILE A 139 -13.61 11.02 1.76
N PRO A 140 -14.91 10.83 2.01
CA PRO A 140 -15.95 10.92 0.99
C PRO A 140 -16.00 12.25 0.23
N GLU A 141 -15.64 13.35 0.88
CA GLU A 141 -15.59 14.68 0.28
C GLU A 141 -14.55 14.84 -0.83
N LEU A 142 -13.51 14.01 -0.84
CA LEU A 142 -12.50 13.98 -1.90
C LEU A 142 -12.79 12.95 -2.99
N ARG A 143 -13.81 12.10 -2.82
CA ARG A 143 -14.10 10.96 -3.71
C ARG A 143 -14.15 11.35 -5.18
N SER A 144 -14.91 12.40 -5.52
CA SER A 144 -15.10 12.81 -6.93
C SER A 144 -13.80 13.31 -7.57
N GLY A 145 -12.99 14.06 -6.82
CA GLY A 145 -11.67 14.51 -7.28
C GLY A 145 -10.70 13.36 -7.46
N LEU A 146 -10.59 12.51 -6.45
CA LEU A 146 -9.71 11.32 -6.47
C LEU A 146 -10.13 10.33 -7.56
N GLU A 147 -11.43 10.19 -7.86
CA GLU A 147 -11.90 9.32 -8.93
C GLU A 147 -11.35 9.75 -10.30
N LYS A 148 -11.31 11.05 -10.58
CA LYS A 148 -10.74 11.57 -11.83
C LYS A 148 -9.23 11.30 -11.89
N VAL A 149 -8.54 11.44 -10.76
CA VAL A 149 -7.11 11.18 -10.65
C VAL A 149 -6.82 9.70 -10.87
N THR A 150 -7.43 8.83 -10.08
CA THR A 150 -7.20 7.38 -10.12
C THR A 150 -7.65 6.75 -11.44
N SER A 151 -8.69 7.29 -12.10
CA SER A 151 -9.09 6.80 -13.43
C SER A 151 -8.02 7.05 -14.49
N LYS A 152 -7.39 8.23 -14.48
CA LYS A 152 -6.29 8.55 -15.42
C LYS A 152 -5.04 7.73 -15.10
N GLN A 153 -4.69 7.63 -13.83
CA GLN A 153 -3.57 6.85 -13.31
C GLN A 153 -3.72 5.35 -13.64
N PHE A 154 -4.90 4.77 -13.43
CA PHE A 154 -5.18 3.38 -13.78
C PHE A 154 -4.98 3.10 -15.27
N ASN A 155 -5.49 3.99 -16.14
CA ASN A 155 -5.28 3.82 -17.58
C ASN A 155 -3.79 3.85 -17.93
N LEU A 156 -3.05 4.81 -17.37
CA LEU A 156 -1.60 4.89 -17.58
C LEU A 156 -0.90 3.60 -17.14
N ILE A 157 -1.20 3.08 -15.95
CA ILE A 157 -0.61 1.82 -15.47
C ILE A 157 -0.94 0.67 -16.44
N MET A 158 -2.20 0.60 -16.91
CA MET A 158 -2.60 -0.46 -17.86
C MET A 158 -1.91 -0.35 -19.21
N ASP A 159 -1.43 0.81 -19.62
CA ASP A 159 -0.66 0.98 -20.86
C ASP A 159 0.75 0.37 -20.78
N PHE A 160 1.29 0.19 -19.55
CA PHE A 160 2.57 -0.50 -19.30
C PHE A 160 2.44 -2.02 -19.08
N VAL A 161 1.21 -2.55 -19.10
CA VAL A 161 0.99 -4.00 -18.92
C VAL A 161 1.15 -4.73 -20.23
N GLU A 162 2.15 -5.58 -20.29
CA GLU A 162 2.43 -6.47 -21.41
C GLU A 162 1.40 -7.61 -21.53
N PRO A 163 1.28 -8.29 -22.68
CA PRO A 163 0.33 -9.38 -22.86
C PRO A 163 0.49 -10.55 -21.90
N ASP A 164 1.71 -10.80 -21.43
CA ASP A 164 2.05 -11.84 -20.45
C ASP A 164 1.83 -11.41 -18.98
N GLY A 165 1.35 -10.20 -18.76
CA GLY A 165 1.11 -9.65 -17.42
C GLY A 165 2.31 -8.95 -16.79
N ASN A 166 3.46 -8.93 -17.43
CA ASN A 166 4.59 -8.12 -16.98
C ASN A 166 4.25 -6.63 -17.04
N ILE A 167 4.80 -5.85 -16.11
CA ILE A 167 4.62 -4.41 -16.06
C ILE A 167 5.99 -3.74 -16.16
N GLY A 168 6.29 -3.15 -17.31
CA GLY A 168 7.37 -2.20 -17.49
C GLY A 168 8.80 -2.67 -17.24
N GLY A 169 9.01 -3.91 -16.82
CA GLY A 169 10.33 -4.54 -16.65
C GLY A 169 11.41 -3.64 -16.03
N GLU A 170 12.26 -3.08 -16.88
CA GLU A 170 13.41 -2.25 -16.47
C GLU A 170 13.04 -0.84 -15.96
N LEU A 171 11.78 -0.45 -16.03
CA LEU A 171 11.31 0.86 -15.56
C LEU A 171 11.07 0.92 -14.03
N TYR A 172 11.44 -0.12 -13.31
CA TYR A 172 11.40 -0.15 -11.86
C TYR A 172 12.71 0.34 -11.26
N SER A 173 12.63 1.19 -10.25
CA SER A 173 13.81 1.77 -9.60
C SER A 173 14.76 0.75 -8.98
N ARG A 174 14.28 -0.47 -8.67
CA ARG A 174 15.06 -1.51 -7.99
C ARG A 174 15.27 -2.77 -8.83
N GLY A 175 14.89 -2.77 -10.09
CA GLY A 175 14.95 -3.96 -10.94
C GLY A 175 14.13 -5.13 -10.40
N THR A 176 13.17 -4.87 -9.53
CA THR A 176 12.32 -5.85 -8.85
C THR A 176 10.86 -5.62 -9.20
N TRP A 177 10.05 -6.66 -9.05
CA TRP A 177 8.61 -6.60 -9.28
C TRP A 177 7.88 -5.82 -8.18
N ASN A 178 8.05 -4.51 -8.20
CA ASN A 178 7.47 -3.61 -7.21
C ASN A 178 6.04 -3.22 -7.62
N CYS A 179 5.11 -4.18 -7.67
CA CYS A 179 3.73 -3.96 -8.07
C CYS A 179 2.77 -4.22 -6.91
N PHE A 180 1.95 -3.22 -6.55
CA PHE A 180 0.94 -3.31 -5.50
C PHE A 180 -0.41 -3.65 -6.12
N THR A 181 -0.76 -4.92 -6.14
CA THR A 181 -1.87 -5.48 -6.93
C THR A 181 -3.26 -5.22 -6.35
N HIS A 182 -3.39 -5.05 -5.03
CA HIS A 182 -4.70 -4.92 -4.37
C HIS A 182 -5.56 -3.78 -4.94
N GLY A 183 -4.98 -2.58 -5.07
CA GLY A 183 -5.70 -1.43 -5.61
C GLY A 183 -6.13 -1.65 -7.07
N LEU A 184 -5.26 -2.24 -7.90
CA LEU A 184 -5.56 -2.54 -9.29
C LEU A 184 -6.72 -3.53 -9.41
N LEU A 185 -6.70 -4.61 -8.63
CA LEU A 185 -7.77 -5.61 -8.63
C LEU A 185 -9.09 -5.02 -8.14
N SER A 186 -9.07 -4.35 -6.99
CA SER A 186 -10.25 -3.69 -6.41
C SER A 186 -10.89 -2.69 -7.38
N TYR A 187 -10.08 -1.83 -8.00
CA TYR A 187 -10.56 -0.84 -8.96
C TYR A 187 -11.15 -1.51 -10.21
N SER A 188 -10.47 -2.51 -10.74
CA SER A 188 -10.89 -3.27 -11.92
C SER A 188 -12.25 -3.94 -11.71
N ILE A 189 -12.47 -4.56 -10.55
CA ILE A 189 -13.75 -5.17 -10.17
C ILE A 189 -14.84 -4.10 -10.09
N ASN A 190 -14.60 -3.03 -9.34
CA ASN A 190 -15.57 -1.97 -9.10
C ASN A 190 -15.96 -1.22 -10.37
N LYS A 191 -15.03 -1.03 -11.30
CA LYS A 191 -15.26 -0.31 -12.56
C LYS A 191 -15.57 -1.21 -13.75
N LYS A 192 -15.45 -2.53 -13.60
CA LYS A 192 -15.61 -3.53 -14.68
C LYS A 192 -14.70 -3.20 -15.88
N ARG A 193 -13.45 -2.82 -15.61
CA ARG A 193 -12.46 -2.38 -16.62
C ARG A 193 -11.16 -3.14 -16.50
N ASN A 194 -10.59 -3.51 -17.65
CA ASN A 194 -9.27 -4.15 -17.76
C ASN A 194 -9.07 -5.38 -16.85
N PHE A 195 -10.16 -6.06 -16.47
CA PHE A 195 -10.11 -7.17 -15.52
C PHE A 195 -9.13 -8.26 -15.98
N ASN A 196 -9.18 -8.65 -17.26
CA ASN A 196 -8.26 -9.66 -17.80
C ASN A 196 -6.80 -9.22 -17.73
N LYS A 197 -6.48 -7.94 -18.01
CA LYS A 197 -5.11 -7.43 -17.83
C LYS A 197 -4.63 -7.52 -16.39
N VAL A 198 -5.48 -7.16 -15.44
CA VAL A 198 -5.14 -7.26 -14.02
C VAL A 198 -4.98 -8.72 -13.61
N ILE A 199 -5.82 -9.63 -14.10
CA ILE A 199 -5.64 -11.07 -13.87
C ILE A 199 -4.31 -11.57 -14.45
N ASN A 200 -3.92 -11.13 -15.65
CA ASN A 200 -2.62 -11.50 -16.23
C ASN A 200 -1.45 -11.04 -15.33
N ILE A 201 -1.53 -9.82 -14.74
CA ILE A 201 -0.53 -9.35 -13.76
C ILE A 201 -0.45 -10.31 -12.57
N LEU A 202 -1.60 -10.72 -12.04
CA LEU A 202 -1.65 -11.62 -10.90
C LEU A 202 -1.12 -13.02 -11.24
N GLU A 203 -1.45 -13.53 -12.42
CA GLU A 203 -0.94 -14.81 -12.90
C GLU A 203 0.58 -14.75 -13.06
N ALA A 204 1.11 -13.76 -13.78
CA ALA A 204 2.55 -13.56 -13.92
C ALA A 204 3.25 -13.44 -12.56
N ARG A 205 2.64 -12.73 -11.61
CA ARG A 205 3.23 -12.50 -10.29
C ARG A 205 3.15 -13.71 -9.35
N TYR A 206 2.05 -14.46 -9.36
CA TYR A 206 1.79 -15.48 -8.35
C TYR A 206 1.85 -16.92 -8.86
N LEU A 207 1.70 -17.15 -10.16
CA LEU A 207 1.69 -18.49 -10.74
C LEU A 207 2.99 -18.83 -11.49
N ASP A 208 3.55 -17.88 -12.25
CA ASP A 208 4.77 -18.10 -13.05
C ASP A 208 6.06 -17.73 -12.30
N PHE A 209 5.95 -17.46 -11.03
CA PHE A 209 6.89 -16.70 -10.27
C PHE A 209 8.07 -17.51 -9.74
N VAL A 210 9.28 -17.09 -10.07
CA VAL A 210 10.55 -17.65 -9.59
C VAL A 210 11.41 -16.61 -8.84
N GLU A 211 10.86 -15.43 -8.54
CA GLU A 211 11.65 -14.35 -7.99
C GLU A 211 11.69 -14.38 -6.47
N VAL A 212 12.87 -14.49 -5.90
CA VAL A 212 13.08 -14.27 -4.46
C VAL A 212 13.04 -12.76 -4.24
N LYS A 213 11.95 -12.27 -3.68
CA LYS A 213 11.89 -10.89 -3.20
C LYS A 213 12.90 -10.74 -2.08
N ASP A 214 13.64 -9.63 -2.08
CA ASP A 214 14.46 -9.32 -0.92
C ASP A 214 13.56 -9.11 0.32
N ASP A 215 14.10 -9.35 1.51
CA ASP A 215 13.35 -9.31 2.77
C ASP A 215 12.66 -7.94 2.99
N TYR A 216 13.21 -6.90 2.43
CA TYR A 216 12.69 -5.54 2.52
C TYR A 216 11.39 -5.38 1.72
N ILE A 217 11.38 -5.87 0.49
CA ILE A 217 10.20 -5.79 -0.39
C ILE A 217 9.06 -6.65 0.12
N ILE A 218 9.34 -7.81 0.70
CA ILE A 218 8.33 -8.69 1.28
C ILE A 218 7.47 -7.96 2.31
N GLN A 219 8.07 -7.17 3.20
CA GLN A 219 7.32 -6.43 4.21
C GLN A 219 6.35 -5.41 3.60
N HIS A 220 6.77 -4.70 2.56
CA HIS A 220 5.96 -3.69 1.89
C HIS A 220 4.80 -4.30 1.10
N HIS A 221 5.05 -5.41 0.43
CA HIS A 221 4.06 -6.08 -0.41
C HIS A 221 3.09 -6.97 0.36
N LEU A 222 3.48 -7.49 1.52
CA LEU A 222 2.70 -8.48 2.26
C LEU A 222 1.23 -8.08 2.45
N TRP A 223 0.97 -6.82 2.81
CA TRP A 223 -0.40 -6.36 2.99
C TRP A 223 -1.17 -6.22 1.67
N SER A 224 -0.50 -5.77 0.61
CA SER A 224 -1.12 -5.75 -0.72
C SER A 224 -1.47 -7.18 -1.16
N ASP A 225 -0.59 -8.12 -0.93
CA ASP A 225 -0.78 -9.52 -1.27
C ASP A 225 -1.92 -10.16 -0.46
N ILE A 226 -1.95 -9.97 0.87
CA ILE A 226 -3.04 -10.45 1.74
C ILE A 226 -4.40 -9.92 1.27
N LEU A 227 -4.51 -8.62 1.04
CA LEU A 227 -5.75 -8.00 0.60
C LEU A 227 -6.15 -8.44 -0.82
N THR A 228 -5.17 -8.68 -1.69
CA THR A 228 -5.39 -9.24 -3.03
C THR A 228 -5.95 -10.66 -2.94
N TYR A 229 -5.38 -11.52 -2.11
CA TYR A 229 -5.87 -12.88 -1.90
C TYR A 229 -7.29 -12.90 -1.33
N GLN A 230 -7.62 -12.01 -0.39
CA GLN A 230 -8.99 -11.91 0.12
C GLN A 230 -9.99 -11.58 -1.00
N LEU A 231 -9.66 -10.64 -1.89
CA LEU A 231 -10.51 -10.31 -3.03
C LEU A 231 -10.65 -11.47 -4.03
N LEU A 232 -9.57 -12.23 -4.28
CA LEU A 232 -9.59 -13.39 -5.16
C LEU A 232 -10.44 -14.53 -4.58
N ASP A 233 -10.37 -14.74 -3.27
CA ASP A 233 -11.18 -15.74 -2.56
C ASP A 233 -12.67 -15.38 -2.64
N ASP A 234 -13.02 -14.12 -2.43
CA ASP A 234 -14.39 -13.60 -2.57
C ASP A 234 -14.94 -13.80 -4.00
N LEU A 235 -14.07 -13.71 -5.01
CA LEU A 235 -14.44 -13.89 -6.42
C LEU A 235 -14.56 -15.37 -6.85
N LYS A 236 -14.08 -16.30 -6.02
CA LYS A 236 -14.07 -17.77 -6.30
C LYS A 236 -13.50 -18.11 -7.66
N LEU A 237 -12.37 -17.49 -8.03
CA LEU A 237 -11.71 -17.75 -9.31
C LEU A 237 -10.94 -19.07 -9.23
N ASP A 238 -11.43 -20.10 -9.91
CA ASP A 238 -10.88 -21.47 -9.89
C ASP A 238 -9.37 -21.54 -10.18
N ARG A 239 -8.85 -20.64 -11.04
CA ARG A 239 -7.41 -20.62 -11.38
C ARG A 239 -6.50 -20.28 -10.19
N PHE A 240 -7.00 -19.63 -9.17
CA PHE A 240 -6.25 -19.28 -7.96
C PHE A 240 -6.55 -20.22 -6.78
N GLN A 241 -7.59 -21.06 -6.85
CA GLN A 241 -7.93 -22.02 -5.79
C GLN A 241 -6.89 -23.13 -5.67
N ASN A 242 -6.33 -23.61 -6.79
CA ASN A 242 -5.28 -24.62 -6.78
C ASN A 242 -3.96 -24.16 -6.16
N TYR A 243 -3.73 -22.84 -6.07
CA TYR A 243 -2.53 -22.28 -5.44
C TYR A 243 -2.54 -22.44 -3.92
N GLN A 244 -3.71 -22.47 -3.29
CA GLN A 244 -3.84 -22.74 -1.85
C GLN A 244 -3.47 -24.19 -1.49
N GLU A 245 -3.72 -25.14 -2.38
CA GLU A 245 -3.35 -26.55 -2.14
C GLU A 245 -1.84 -26.79 -2.21
N THR A 246 -1.12 -26.07 -3.09
CA THR A 246 0.35 -26.15 -3.18
C THR A 246 1.07 -25.40 -2.06
N SER A 247 0.47 -24.37 -1.47
CA SER A 247 1.04 -23.65 -0.33
C SER A 247 0.92 -24.41 1.01
N ASN A 248 0.08 -25.44 1.07
CA ASN A 248 0.00 -26.35 2.23
C ASN A 248 1.25 -27.25 2.42
N ILE A 249 2.22 -27.22 1.48
CA ILE A 249 3.52 -27.90 1.62
C ILE A 249 4.34 -27.32 2.79
N SER A 250 4.01 -26.14 3.32
CA SER A 250 4.69 -25.57 4.48
C SER A 250 4.34 -26.21 5.84
N GLN A 251 3.41 -27.17 5.89
CA GLN A 251 3.12 -27.89 7.13
C GLN A 251 4.09 -29.05 7.41
N ASP A 252 4.87 -29.50 6.42
CA ASP A 252 5.82 -30.61 6.58
C ASP A 252 7.24 -30.19 7.01
N ILE A 253 7.51 -28.91 7.22
CA ILE A 253 8.80 -28.41 7.73
C ILE A 253 8.79 -28.27 9.28
N LYS A 254 7.87 -28.92 9.96
CA LYS A 254 7.91 -29.08 11.41
C LYS A 254 8.30 -30.52 11.76
N ARG A 255 9.50 -30.96 11.37
CA ARG A 255 10.21 -32.09 12.02
C ARG A 255 11.70 -31.80 12.10
#